data_66da6bef63bac4d3bbd36e35b48feea5
#
_entry.id   66da6bef63bac4d3bbd36e35b48feea5
#
_cell.length_a   1.000
_cell.length_b   1.000
_cell.length_c   1.000
_cell.angle_alpha   90.00
_cell.angle_beta   90.00
_cell.angle_gamma   90.00
#
_symmetry.space_group_name_H-M   'P 1'
#
loop_
_entity.id
_entity.type
_entity.pdbx_description
1 polymer ?
#
loop_
_entity_poly.entity_id
_entity_poly.type
_entity_poly.pdbx_seq_one_letter_code
_entity_poly.pdbx_strand_id
1 'polypeptide(L)' 'MTQNMQKGDLIWIPQHARLHWLREGGDKRYLITAAPRTAVVCEEADRSYDVFLDGNMWTVNKTVTYHVDGEYAR' A
#
# COMPACT_ATOMS: atom_id res chain seq x y z
N MET A 1 -5.85 1.81 20.89
CA MET A 1 -6.78 2.31 19.89
C MET A 1 -6.34 1.93 18.50
N THR A 2 -7.23 1.39 17.73
CA THR A 2 -6.93 0.93 16.40
C THR A 2 -7.11 2.05 15.41
N GLN A 3 -6.19 2.20 14.49
CA GLN A 3 -6.34 3.13 13.39
C GLN A 3 -6.69 2.36 12.15
N ASN A 4 -7.77 2.75 11.51
CA ASN A 4 -8.22 2.13 10.29
C ASN A 4 -7.91 3.05 9.13
N MET A 5 -7.23 2.49 8.14
CA MET A 5 -7.06 3.19 6.88
C MET A 5 -8.35 3.16 6.11
N GLN A 6 -8.65 4.26 5.46
CA GLN A 6 -9.86 4.39 4.67
C GLN A 6 -9.48 4.70 3.24
N LYS A 7 -10.44 4.50 2.34
CA LYS A 7 -10.25 4.85 0.95
C LYS A 7 -9.79 6.29 0.84
N GLY A 8 -8.80 6.50 0.02
CA GLY A 8 -8.26 7.83 -0.20
C GLY A 8 -7.14 8.21 0.74
N ASP A 9 -6.92 7.43 1.78
CA ASP A 9 -5.81 7.71 2.69
C ASP A 9 -4.49 7.35 2.02
N LEU A 10 -3.45 8.03 2.48
CA LEU A 10 -2.10 7.74 2.01
C LEU A 10 -1.41 6.83 2.99
N ILE A 11 -0.63 5.90 2.45
CA ILE A 11 0.26 5.09 3.26
C ILE A 11 1.67 5.23 2.75
N TRP A 12 2.60 5.02 3.66
CA TRP A 12 4.02 5.01 3.39
C TRP A 12 4.46 3.57 3.16
N ILE A 13 5.13 3.33 2.05
CA ILE A 13 5.66 2.02 1.71
C ILE A 13 7.17 2.15 1.68
N PRO A 14 7.86 1.44 2.57
CA PRO A 14 9.31 1.59 2.64
C PRO A 14 10.01 0.95 1.45
N GLN A 15 11.28 1.23 1.35
CA GLN A 15 12.15 0.57 0.38
C GLN A 15 12.17 -0.93 0.64
N HIS A 16 12.26 -1.71 -0.41
CA HIS A 16 12.36 -3.17 -0.37
C HIS A 16 11.07 -3.85 0.10
N ALA A 17 9.95 -3.16 -0.01
CA ALA A 17 8.66 -3.77 0.27
C ALA A 17 8.15 -4.48 -0.98
N ARG A 18 7.46 -5.58 -0.77
CA ARG A 18 6.90 -6.36 -1.87
C ARG A 18 5.44 -5.99 -2.06
N LEU A 19 5.11 -5.63 -3.29
CA LEU A 19 3.74 -5.35 -3.70
C LEU A 19 3.33 -6.41 -4.71
N HIS A 20 2.10 -6.89 -4.60
CA HIS A 20 1.57 -7.87 -5.54
C HIS A 20 0.61 -7.21 -6.49
N TRP A 21 0.71 -7.53 -7.75
CA TRP A 21 -0.14 -6.92 -8.77
C TRP A 21 -1.56 -7.42 -8.60
N LEU A 22 -2.47 -6.48 -8.42
CA LEU A 22 -3.87 -6.80 -8.27
C LEU A 22 -4.54 -6.74 -9.64
N ARG A 23 -4.56 -7.90 -10.29
CA ARG A 23 -5.13 -7.98 -11.63
C ARG A 23 -5.90 -9.26 -11.78
N GLU A 24 -7.06 -9.16 -12.39
CA GLU A 24 -7.84 -10.34 -12.71
C GLU A 24 -7.14 -11.14 -13.79
N GLY A 25 -7.38 -12.44 -13.81
CA GLY A 25 -6.79 -13.28 -14.82
C GLY A 25 -5.62 -14.11 -14.34
N GLY A 26 -5.26 -13.99 -13.09
CA GLY A 26 -4.30 -14.91 -12.51
C GLY A 26 -2.84 -14.58 -12.71
N ASP A 27 -2.53 -13.45 -13.29
CA ASP A 27 -1.13 -13.02 -13.37
C ASP A 27 -0.60 -12.77 -11.98
N LYS A 28 0.54 -13.39 -11.70
CA LYS A 28 1.18 -13.23 -10.39
C LYS A 28 2.46 -12.46 -10.56
N ARG A 29 2.33 -11.16 -10.59
CA ARG A 29 3.49 -10.29 -10.66
C ARG A 29 3.67 -9.59 -9.35
N TYR A 30 4.89 -9.23 -9.07
CA TYR A 30 5.16 -8.44 -7.89
C TYR A 30 6.22 -7.41 -8.22
N LEU A 31 6.27 -6.42 -7.35
CA LEU A 31 7.22 -5.33 -7.45
C LEU A 31 7.88 -5.19 -6.10
N ILE A 32 9.19 -4.99 -6.11
CA ILE A 32 9.91 -4.66 -4.88
C ILE A 32 10.33 -3.21 -5.01
N THR A 33 9.93 -2.40 -4.05
CA THR A 33 10.19 -0.98 -4.12
C THR A 33 11.69 -0.72 -4.06
N ALA A 34 12.17 0.09 -4.98
CA ALA A 34 13.59 0.49 -4.99
C ALA A 34 13.83 1.66 -4.07
N ALA A 35 12.79 2.38 -3.70
CA ALA A 35 12.86 3.54 -2.83
C ALA A 35 11.54 3.64 -2.09
N PRO A 36 11.49 4.39 -0.99
CA PRO A 36 10.23 4.58 -0.30
C PRO A 36 9.21 5.27 -1.21
N ARG A 37 7.95 4.87 -1.07
CA ARG A 37 6.86 5.42 -1.88
C ARG A 37 5.67 5.72 -1.01
N THR A 38 4.84 6.64 -1.46
CA THR A 38 3.50 6.80 -0.89
C THR A 38 2.49 6.34 -1.91
N ALA A 39 1.39 5.78 -1.43
CA ALA A 39 0.35 5.28 -2.30
C ALA A 39 -1.01 5.59 -1.70
N VAL A 40 -2.03 5.60 -2.56
CA VAL A 40 -3.40 5.86 -2.14
C VAL A 40 -4.08 4.54 -1.86
N VAL A 41 -4.69 4.42 -0.69
CA VAL A 41 -5.42 3.22 -0.31
C VAL A 41 -6.76 3.23 -1.02
N CYS A 42 -7.06 2.18 -1.75
CA CYS A 42 -8.33 2.03 -2.45
C CYS A 42 -9.26 1.07 -1.73
N GLU A 43 -8.72 0.05 -1.09
CA GLU A 43 -9.49 -0.91 -0.32
C GLU A 43 -8.65 -1.41 0.82
N GLU A 44 -9.32 -1.85 1.87
CA GLU A 44 -8.66 -2.45 3.01
C GLU A 44 -9.17 -3.87 3.20
N ALA A 45 -8.26 -4.82 3.29
CA ALA A 45 -8.59 -6.19 3.67
C ALA A 45 -8.02 -6.45 5.06
N ASP A 46 -8.14 -7.68 5.52
CA ASP A 46 -7.75 -8.04 6.87
C ASP A 46 -6.28 -7.78 7.14
N ARG A 47 -5.43 -8.17 6.21
CA ARG A 47 -3.99 -8.12 6.40
C ARG A 47 -3.28 -7.31 5.34
N SER A 48 -4.03 -6.69 4.45
CA SER A 48 -3.42 -6.00 3.31
C SER A 48 -4.24 -4.80 2.93
N TYR A 49 -3.60 -3.93 2.16
CA TYR A 49 -4.28 -2.82 1.50
C TYR A 49 -4.15 -3.01 0.01
N ASP A 50 -5.21 -2.66 -0.70
CA ASP A 50 -5.14 -2.50 -2.14
C ASP A 50 -4.86 -1.03 -2.40
N VAL A 51 -3.79 -0.74 -3.10
CA VAL A 51 -3.30 0.61 -3.28
C VAL A 51 -3.10 0.92 -4.75
N PHE A 52 -3.21 2.19 -5.06
CA PHE A 52 -2.94 2.68 -6.40
C PHE A 52 -1.56 3.32 -6.42
N LEU A 53 -0.71 2.84 -7.30
CA LEU A 53 0.66 3.32 -7.40
C LEU A 53 1.14 3.18 -8.83
N ASP A 54 1.64 4.29 -9.38
CA ASP A 54 2.20 4.30 -10.73
C ASP A 54 1.23 3.79 -11.78
N GLY A 55 -0.04 4.15 -11.63
CA GLY A 55 -1.04 3.81 -12.63
C GLY A 55 -1.61 2.41 -12.53
N ASN A 56 -1.23 1.66 -11.53
CA ASN A 56 -1.70 0.29 -11.35
C ASN A 56 -2.16 0.05 -9.93
N MET A 57 -2.95 -1.00 -9.78
CA MET A 57 -3.39 -1.44 -8.46
C MET A 57 -2.47 -2.53 -7.94
N TRP A 58 -2.13 -2.42 -6.69
CA TRP A 58 -1.25 -3.36 -6.02
C TRP A 58 -1.82 -3.74 -4.67
N THR A 59 -1.47 -4.92 -4.20
CA THR A 59 -1.79 -5.35 -2.84
C THR A 59 -0.51 -5.36 -2.03
N VAL A 60 -0.55 -4.75 -0.86
CA VAL A 60 0.61 -4.68 0.02
C VAL A 60 0.20 -5.10 1.42
N ASN A 61 1.07 -5.83 2.09
CA ASN A 61 0.81 -6.29 3.45
C ASN A 61 0.86 -5.12 4.42
N LYS A 62 -0.11 -5.09 5.33
CA LYS A 62 -0.19 -4.00 6.31
C LYS A 62 1.05 -3.89 7.17
N THR A 63 1.70 -5.01 7.45
CA THR A 63 2.83 -5.00 8.37
C THR A 63 4.05 -4.28 7.81
N VAL A 64 4.09 -4.04 6.50
CA VAL A 64 5.24 -3.35 5.91
C VAL A 64 4.89 -1.92 5.51
N THR A 65 3.77 -1.40 5.97
CA THR A 65 3.35 -0.05 5.61
C THR A 65 3.19 0.81 6.85
N TYR A 66 3.17 2.11 6.66
CA TYR A 66 3.00 3.07 7.72
C TYR A 66 1.99 4.11 7.29
N HIS A 67 1.25 4.65 8.26
CA HIS A 67 0.33 5.73 8.00
C HIS A 67 1.09 7.00 7.64
N VAL A 68 0.54 7.74 6.71
CA VAL A 68 1.03 9.07 6.41
C VAL A 68 -0.06 10.04 6.83
N ASP A 69 0.18 10.78 7.90
CA ASP A 69 -0.78 11.76 8.36
C ASP A 69 -0.03 12.97 8.89
N GLY A 70 -0.78 13.97 9.33
CA GLY A 70 -0.17 15.20 9.75
C GLY A 70 0.73 15.07 10.96
N GLU A 71 0.51 14.06 11.75
CA GLU A 71 1.33 13.87 12.93
C GLU A 71 2.70 13.35 12.60
N TYR A 72 2.78 12.54 11.61
CA TYR A 72 4.09 12.03 11.18
C TYR A 72 4.87 13.07 10.42
N ALA A 73 4.19 14.03 9.86
CA ALA A 73 4.86 15.05 9.07
C ALA A 73 5.71 15.98 9.93
N ARG A 74 5.55 15.91 11.21
CA ARG A 74 6.32 16.74 12.11
C ARG A 74 7.76 16.31 12.19
#